data_bf01e481f4827c93a341168b97455ab3
#
_entry.id   bf01e481f4827c93a341168b97455ab3
#
_cell.length_a   1.000
_cell.length_b   1.000
_cell.length_c   1.000
_cell.angle_alpha   90.00
_cell.angle_beta   90.00
_cell.angle_gamma   90.00
#
_symmetry.space_group_name_H-M   'P 1'
#
loop_
_entity.id
_entity.type
_entity.pdbx_description
1 polymer ?
#
loop_
_entity_poly.entity_id
_entity_poly.type
_entity_poly.pdbx_seq_one_letter_code
_entity_poly.pdbx_strand_id
1 'polypeptide(L)'
;MIPWLRPTDPFPPVEQALDEPNGLLAAGADLSPTRLLDAYSRGIFPWFNAGEPVLWWSPHPRMVLFPAEFKLARSLRKRLRRSDYEVTFDSAFETVMRACAEPRPGQHGTWITPQMVDAYTRLHALGHAHSVETWIDGQLAGGLYGVAIGRVFYGESMFTRVRDASKIAFAHLVAQLSDWGYGLIDCQMRTRHLASLGAREIPRSEFVALLTRLTQLPGQPSPWSHHFRHDLAA
;
A
#
# COMPACT_ATOMS: atom_id res chain seq x y z
N MET A 1 22.98 -16.64 -2.06
CA MET A 1 22.14 -17.34 -1.04
C MET A 1 21.57 -16.26 -0.15
N ILE A 2 20.25 -16.22 0.08
CA ILE A 2 19.62 -15.25 1.00
C ILE A 2 19.75 -15.73 2.45
N PRO A 3 19.89 -14.83 3.43
CA PRO A 3 19.93 -15.19 4.85
C PRO A 3 18.56 -15.65 5.34
N TRP A 4 18.58 -16.59 6.32
CA TRP A 4 17.43 -16.96 7.11
C TRP A 4 17.45 -16.17 8.42
N LEU A 5 16.42 -15.34 8.64
CA LEU A 5 16.33 -14.46 9.82
C LEU A 5 15.53 -15.11 10.94
N ARG A 6 16.03 -14.97 12.16
CA ARG A 6 15.24 -15.17 13.39
C ARG A 6 14.47 -13.87 13.70
N PRO A 7 13.45 -13.89 14.55
CA PRO A 7 12.65 -12.70 14.89
C PRO A 7 13.47 -11.49 15.37
N THR A 8 14.62 -11.72 16.01
CA THR A 8 15.49 -10.65 16.56
C THR A 8 16.66 -10.26 15.67
N ASP A 9 16.91 -10.98 14.57
CA ASP A 9 18.04 -10.67 13.68
C ASP A 9 17.75 -9.37 12.90
N PRO A 10 18.73 -8.48 12.70
CA PRO A 10 18.54 -7.30 11.89
C PRO A 10 18.34 -7.68 10.41
N PHE A 11 17.63 -6.84 9.66
CA PHE A 11 17.61 -6.99 8.19
C PHE A 11 18.99 -6.71 7.59
N PRO A 12 19.41 -7.48 6.58
CA PRO A 12 20.62 -7.15 5.83
C PRO A 12 20.42 -5.82 5.07
N PRO A 13 21.52 -5.14 4.65
CA PRO A 13 21.44 -3.99 3.75
C PRO A 13 20.66 -4.32 2.49
N VAL A 14 19.77 -3.42 2.05
CA VAL A 14 18.90 -3.66 0.88
C VAL A 14 19.69 -3.82 -0.43
N GLU A 15 20.92 -3.35 -0.47
CA GLU A 15 21.86 -3.53 -1.59
C GLU A 15 22.23 -4.99 -1.82
N GLN A 16 22.04 -5.86 -0.81
CA GLN A 16 22.28 -7.30 -0.90
C GLN A 16 21.08 -8.08 -1.48
N ALA A 17 19.95 -7.41 -1.77
CA ALA A 17 18.83 -8.04 -2.44
C ALA A 17 19.24 -8.58 -3.82
N LEU A 18 18.75 -9.77 -4.15
CA LEU A 18 19.06 -10.44 -5.41
C LEU A 18 18.56 -9.66 -6.62
N ASP A 19 19.26 -9.78 -7.74
CA ASP A 19 18.79 -9.30 -9.03
C ASP A 19 17.77 -10.29 -9.63
N GLU A 20 17.95 -11.60 -9.37
CA GLU A 20 17.03 -12.66 -9.81
C GLU A 20 16.82 -13.70 -8.69
N PRO A 21 15.59 -13.83 -8.16
CA PRO A 21 14.40 -13.02 -8.43
C PRO A 21 14.59 -11.58 -7.87
N ASN A 22 14.16 -10.59 -8.66
CA ASN A 22 14.44 -9.19 -8.38
C ASN A 22 13.92 -8.74 -7.00
N GLY A 23 14.85 -8.36 -6.14
CA GLY A 23 14.56 -7.79 -4.84
C GLY A 23 14.44 -8.78 -3.69
N LEU A 24 14.55 -10.08 -3.89
CA LEU A 24 14.53 -11.04 -2.79
C LEU A 24 15.74 -10.82 -1.88
N LEU A 25 15.47 -10.49 -0.61
CA LEU A 25 16.49 -10.05 0.35
C LEU A 25 16.76 -11.10 1.44
N ALA A 26 15.71 -11.66 2.02
CA ALA A 26 15.82 -12.57 3.16
C ALA A 26 14.60 -13.48 3.28
N ALA A 27 14.70 -14.53 4.09
CA ALA A 27 13.59 -15.40 4.46
C ALA A 27 13.51 -15.55 6.00
N GLY A 28 12.35 -15.96 6.51
CA GLY A 28 12.13 -16.19 7.94
C GLY A 28 11.70 -14.94 8.70
N ALA A 29 12.03 -14.87 9.99
CA ALA A 29 11.49 -13.92 10.96
C ALA A 29 9.96 -14.07 11.14
N ASP A 30 9.29 -13.01 11.65
CA ASP A 30 7.87 -12.97 11.91
C ASP A 30 7.22 -11.71 11.32
N LEU A 31 5.90 -11.60 11.43
CA LEU A 31 5.11 -10.45 11.00
C LEU A 31 4.66 -9.60 12.22
N SER A 32 5.48 -9.52 13.27
CA SER A 32 5.20 -8.62 14.39
C SER A 32 5.16 -7.16 13.92
N PRO A 33 4.37 -6.30 14.56
CA PRO A 33 4.31 -4.88 14.23
C PRO A 33 5.68 -4.21 14.18
N THR A 34 6.54 -4.49 15.18
CA THR A 34 7.90 -3.96 15.22
C THR A 34 8.73 -4.38 14.01
N ARG A 35 8.62 -5.67 13.62
CA ARG A 35 9.33 -6.20 12.45
C ARG A 35 8.83 -5.58 11.14
N LEU A 36 7.52 -5.44 10.98
CA LEU A 36 6.93 -4.82 9.80
C LEU A 36 7.32 -3.34 9.69
N LEU A 37 7.24 -2.58 10.77
CA LEU A 37 7.63 -1.16 10.78
C LEU A 37 9.12 -0.96 10.49
N ASP A 38 10.01 -1.81 11.05
CA ASP A 38 11.43 -1.78 10.70
C ASP A 38 11.65 -2.09 9.22
N ALA A 39 10.97 -3.10 8.67
CA ALA A 39 11.05 -3.46 7.26
C ALA A 39 10.63 -2.29 6.35
N TYR A 40 9.42 -1.76 6.53
CA TYR A 40 8.90 -0.66 5.71
C TYR A 40 9.77 0.59 5.78
N SER A 41 10.28 0.95 6.97
CA SER A 41 11.16 2.11 7.13
C SER A 41 12.47 1.99 6.35
N ARG A 42 12.89 0.76 6.02
CA ARG A 42 14.08 0.44 5.21
C ARG A 42 13.76 0.16 3.74
N GLY A 43 12.49 0.26 3.32
CA GLY A 43 12.07 -0.06 1.95
C GLY A 43 11.95 -1.55 1.66
N ILE A 44 11.76 -2.35 2.71
CA ILE A 44 11.56 -3.80 2.66
C ILE A 44 10.09 -4.11 2.92
N PHE A 45 9.53 -5.09 2.23
CA PHE A 45 8.16 -5.55 2.46
C PHE A 45 8.06 -7.08 2.41
N PRO A 46 7.09 -7.69 3.11
CA PRO A 46 6.85 -9.13 3.03
C PRO A 46 5.99 -9.49 1.82
N TRP A 47 6.39 -10.53 1.09
CA TRP A 47 5.57 -11.11 0.02
C TRP A 47 5.91 -12.58 -0.13
N PHE A 48 4.94 -13.47 0.12
CA PHE A 48 5.10 -14.92 0.13
C PHE A 48 3.74 -15.61 -0.03
N ASN A 49 3.73 -16.86 -0.50
CA ASN A 49 2.50 -17.64 -0.66
C ASN A 49 2.18 -18.46 0.61
N ALA A 50 0.94 -18.94 0.71
CA ALA A 50 0.55 -19.84 1.78
C ALA A 50 1.43 -21.10 1.79
N GLY A 51 1.95 -21.46 2.98
CA GLY A 51 2.85 -22.59 3.16
C GLY A 51 4.34 -22.29 2.92
N GLU A 52 4.67 -21.11 2.41
CA GLU A 52 6.05 -20.63 2.33
C GLU A 52 6.46 -19.90 3.62
N PRO A 53 7.77 -19.85 3.93
CA PRO A 53 8.27 -18.96 4.95
C PRO A 53 8.01 -17.50 4.55
N VAL A 54 8.03 -16.58 5.53
CA VAL A 54 8.00 -15.15 5.22
C VAL A 54 9.21 -14.81 4.36
N LEU A 55 8.96 -14.21 3.18
CA LEU A 55 9.99 -13.70 2.28
C LEU A 55 9.96 -12.18 2.28
N TRP A 56 11.15 -11.56 2.35
CA TRP A 56 11.35 -10.13 2.44
C TRP A 56 11.98 -9.61 1.16
N TRP A 57 11.42 -8.50 0.64
CA TRP A 57 11.76 -8.00 -0.69
C TRP A 57 12.09 -6.51 -0.67
N SER A 58 13.08 -6.13 -1.49
CA SER A 58 13.41 -4.75 -1.82
C SER A 58 13.81 -4.65 -3.30
N PRO A 59 12.86 -4.58 -4.23
CA PRO A 59 13.14 -4.60 -5.67
C PRO A 59 13.86 -3.35 -6.17
N HIS A 60 14.54 -3.50 -7.33
CA HIS A 60 15.21 -2.45 -8.07
C HIS A 60 14.90 -2.61 -9.57
N PRO A 61 14.39 -1.54 -10.25
CA PRO A 61 13.96 -0.26 -9.68
C PRO A 61 12.70 -0.37 -8.81
N ARG A 62 12.43 0.67 -8.00
CA ARG A 62 11.22 0.77 -7.17
C ARG A 62 10.17 1.61 -7.85
N MET A 63 8.93 1.10 -7.94
CA MET A 63 7.78 1.86 -8.44
C MET A 63 7.21 2.75 -7.35
N VAL A 64 7.12 4.06 -7.62
CA VAL A 64 6.60 5.05 -6.67
C VAL A 64 5.66 6.03 -7.36
N LEU A 65 4.77 6.65 -6.58
CA LEU A 65 3.97 7.78 -7.01
C LEU A 65 4.23 8.96 -6.06
N PHE A 66 4.62 10.09 -6.61
CA PHE A 66 4.63 11.35 -5.88
C PHE A 66 3.21 11.93 -5.96
N PRO A 67 2.54 12.25 -4.84
CA PRO A 67 1.16 12.77 -4.88
C PRO A 67 0.97 13.93 -5.85
N ALA A 68 1.94 14.84 -5.94
CA ALA A 68 1.93 15.97 -6.88
C ALA A 68 2.03 15.56 -8.37
N GLU A 69 2.48 14.34 -8.68
CA GLU A 69 2.60 13.82 -10.05
C GLU A 69 1.38 12.96 -10.47
N PHE A 70 0.36 12.86 -9.61
CA PHE A 70 -0.82 12.03 -9.87
C PHE A 70 -1.57 12.48 -11.11
N LYS A 71 -1.81 11.54 -12.03
CA LYS A 71 -2.49 11.77 -13.32
C LYS A 71 -3.94 11.29 -13.24
N LEU A 72 -4.84 12.24 -13.17
CA LEU A 72 -6.28 11.97 -13.19
C LEU A 72 -6.79 11.86 -14.64
N ALA A 73 -6.99 10.64 -15.12
CA ALA A 73 -7.53 10.39 -16.46
C ALA A 73 -8.91 11.06 -16.64
N ARG A 74 -9.21 11.53 -17.86
CA ARG A 74 -10.49 12.22 -18.17
C ARG A 74 -11.73 11.38 -17.79
N SER A 75 -11.69 10.06 -18.01
CA SER A 75 -12.78 9.17 -17.64
C SER A 75 -12.98 9.09 -16.13
N LEU A 76 -11.88 9.02 -15.35
CA LEU A 76 -11.94 9.00 -13.88
C LEU A 76 -12.43 10.35 -13.34
N ARG A 77 -11.96 11.46 -13.89
CA ARG A 77 -12.47 12.80 -13.55
C ARG A 77 -13.99 12.91 -13.76
N LYS A 78 -14.51 12.38 -14.90
CA LYS A 78 -15.96 12.31 -15.14
C LYS A 78 -16.67 11.41 -14.11
N ARG A 79 -16.03 10.29 -13.67
CA ARG A 79 -16.60 9.39 -12.67
C ARG A 79 -16.67 10.04 -11.30
N LEU A 80 -15.64 10.77 -10.89
CA LEU A 80 -15.57 11.47 -9.60
C LEU A 80 -16.61 12.59 -9.44
N ARG A 81 -17.11 13.15 -10.56
CA ARG A 81 -18.20 14.18 -10.53
C ARG A 81 -19.60 13.61 -10.24
N ARG A 82 -19.74 12.27 -10.20
CA ARG A 82 -21.04 11.65 -9.92
C ARG A 82 -21.26 11.59 -8.40
N SER A 83 -22.51 11.76 -7.98
CA SER A 83 -22.92 11.74 -6.58
C SER A 83 -23.43 10.38 -6.08
N ASP A 84 -23.10 9.30 -6.79
CA ASP A 84 -23.59 7.95 -6.56
C ASP A 84 -22.59 7.08 -5.77
N TYR A 85 -21.67 7.68 -5.04
CA TYR A 85 -20.71 6.97 -4.18
C TYR A 85 -20.36 7.79 -2.93
N GLU A 86 -19.88 7.10 -1.92
CA GLU A 86 -19.26 7.68 -0.73
C GLU A 86 -17.85 7.10 -0.55
N VAL A 87 -16.95 7.88 0.06
CA VAL A 87 -15.61 7.41 0.41
C VAL A 87 -15.40 7.60 1.91
N THR A 88 -14.93 6.57 2.57
CA THR A 88 -14.52 6.58 3.98
C THR A 88 -13.08 6.15 4.13
N PHE A 89 -12.49 6.49 5.27
CA PHE A 89 -11.18 6.04 5.67
C PHE A 89 -11.32 5.27 6.99
N ASP A 90 -10.59 4.17 7.13
CA ASP A 90 -10.50 3.34 8.34
C ASP A 90 -11.84 2.81 8.88
N SER A 91 -12.90 2.83 8.07
CA SER A 91 -14.24 2.42 8.50
C SER A 91 -14.45 0.91 8.44
N ALA A 92 -13.68 0.20 7.60
CA ALA A 92 -13.87 -1.23 7.36
C ALA A 92 -12.55 -1.96 7.00
N PHE A 93 -11.45 -1.65 7.72
CA PHE A 93 -10.10 -2.11 7.38
C PHE A 93 -10.01 -3.62 7.13
N GLU A 94 -10.44 -4.45 8.07
CA GLU A 94 -10.38 -5.90 7.93
C GLU A 94 -11.24 -6.42 6.76
N THR A 95 -12.40 -5.79 6.53
CA THR A 95 -13.27 -6.12 5.40
C THR A 95 -12.59 -5.80 4.07
N VAL A 96 -11.89 -4.67 3.99
CA VAL A 96 -11.08 -4.30 2.80
C VAL A 96 -9.96 -5.30 2.57
N MET A 97 -9.21 -5.69 3.62
CA MET A 97 -8.16 -6.71 3.49
C MET A 97 -8.70 -8.04 2.98
N ARG A 98 -9.81 -8.54 3.57
CA ARG A 98 -10.46 -9.78 3.15
C ARG A 98 -10.95 -9.71 1.70
N ALA A 99 -11.51 -8.56 1.28
CA ALA A 99 -11.90 -8.35 -0.11
C ALA A 99 -10.69 -8.29 -1.07
N CYS A 100 -9.54 -7.77 -0.64
CA CYS A 100 -8.30 -7.81 -1.40
C CYS A 100 -7.74 -9.25 -1.53
N ALA A 101 -8.03 -10.12 -0.56
CA ALA A 101 -7.61 -11.52 -0.54
C ALA A 101 -8.52 -12.44 -1.39
N GLU A 102 -9.68 -11.96 -1.84
CA GLU A 102 -10.59 -12.76 -2.69
C GLU A 102 -9.88 -13.18 -4.01
N PRO A 103 -10.10 -14.42 -4.48
CA PRO A 103 -9.56 -14.87 -5.76
C PRO A 103 -9.99 -13.96 -6.91
N ARG A 104 -9.05 -13.61 -7.79
CA ARG A 104 -9.33 -12.82 -8.99
C ARG A 104 -9.41 -13.71 -10.22
N PRO A 105 -10.25 -13.37 -11.22
CA PRO A 105 -10.28 -14.12 -12.47
C PRO A 105 -8.88 -14.26 -13.08
N GLY A 106 -8.45 -15.50 -13.34
CA GLY A 106 -7.14 -15.81 -13.92
C GLY A 106 -5.96 -15.83 -12.94
N GLN A 107 -6.19 -15.66 -11.62
CA GLN A 107 -5.16 -15.83 -10.59
C GLN A 107 -5.51 -17.02 -9.69
N HIS A 108 -4.55 -17.92 -9.48
CA HIS A 108 -4.67 -19.04 -8.56
C HIS A 108 -4.14 -18.60 -7.18
N GLY A 109 -5.04 -18.44 -6.20
CA GLY A 109 -4.69 -18.09 -4.83
C GLY A 109 -4.44 -16.59 -4.59
N THR A 110 -4.04 -16.29 -3.37
CA THR A 110 -3.67 -14.95 -2.91
C THR A 110 -2.47 -15.02 -1.99
N TRP A 111 -1.61 -14.01 -2.02
CA TRP A 111 -0.53 -13.82 -1.05
C TRP A 111 -1.01 -13.22 0.27
N ILE A 112 -2.24 -12.66 0.31
CA ILE A 112 -2.86 -12.13 1.53
C ILE A 112 -3.42 -13.32 2.34
N THR A 113 -2.55 -13.99 3.06
CA THR A 113 -2.89 -15.13 3.92
C THR A 113 -3.63 -14.67 5.20
N PRO A 114 -4.30 -15.58 5.94
CA PRO A 114 -4.86 -15.23 7.26
C PRO A 114 -3.83 -14.61 8.21
N GLN A 115 -2.59 -15.08 8.19
CA GLN A 115 -1.48 -14.53 8.95
C GLN A 115 -1.18 -13.07 8.58
N MET A 116 -1.25 -12.73 7.29
CA MET A 116 -1.11 -11.34 6.82
C MET A 116 -2.29 -10.48 7.30
N VAL A 117 -3.53 -10.98 7.21
CA VAL A 117 -4.70 -10.26 7.72
C VAL A 117 -4.53 -9.93 9.20
N ASP A 118 -4.16 -10.91 10.03
CA ASP A 118 -3.96 -10.70 11.47
C ASP A 118 -2.84 -9.69 11.76
N ALA A 119 -1.73 -9.77 11.02
CA ALA A 119 -0.58 -8.88 11.21
C ALA A 119 -0.93 -7.42 10.88
N TYR A 120 -1.60 -7.19 9.75
CA TYR A 120 -1.96 -5.83 9.32
C TYR A 120 -3.15 -5.27 10.10
N THR A 121 -4.07 -6.09 10.58
CA THR A 121 -5.12 -5.67 11.51
C THR A 121 -4.50 -5.18 12.84
N ARG A 122 -3.43 -5.83 13.30
CA ARG A 122 -2.65 -5.32 14.46
C ARG A 122 -1.96 -3.99 14.16
N LEU A 123 -1.37 -3.83 12.97
CA LEU A 123 -0.80 -2.54 12.56
C LEU A 123 -1.86 -1.44 12.49
N HIS A 124 -3.07 -1.77 12.01
CA HIS A 124 -4.21 -0.84 11.98
C HIS A 124 -4.62 -0.42 13.39
N ALA A 125 -4.77 -1.36 14.32
CA ALA A 125 -5.08 -1.06 15.73
C ALA A 125 -4.02 -0.19 16.42
N LEU A 126 -2.77 -0.24 15.95
CA LEU A 126 -1.66 0.61 16.41
C LEU A 126 -1.57 1.95 15.65
N GLY A 127 -2.42 2.18 14.66
CA GLY A 127 -2.47 3.42 13.88
C GLY A 127 -1.42 3.53 12.77
N HIS A 128 -0.91 2.41 12.27
CA HIS A 128 0.09 2.37 11.21
C HIS A 128 -0.42 1.80 9.88
N ALA A 129 -1.54 1.09 9.87
CA ALA A 129 -2.17 0.62 8.64
C ALA A 129 -3.54 1.26 8.48
N HIS A 130 -3.87 1.61 7.24
CA HIS A 130 -5.07 2.37 6.92
C HIS A 130 -5.76 1.83 5.69
N SER A 131 -7.08 1.99 5.64
CA SER A 131 -7.89 1.63 4.49
C SER A 131 -8.66 2.82 3.93
N VAL A 132 -9.02 2.71 2.67
CA VAL A 132 -9.93 3.64 2.00
C VAL A 132 -11.00 2.83 1.30
N GLU A 133 -12.25 3.12 1.62
CA GLU A 133 -13.41 2.42 1.13
C GLU A 133 -14.20 3.28 0.15
N THR A 134 -14.66 2.67 -0.94
CA THR A 134 -15.68 3.26 -1.82
C THR A 134 -16.99 2.49 -1.67
N TRP A 135 -18.03 3.20 -1.27
CA TRP A 135 -19.36 2.67 -1.08
C TRP A 135 -20.29 3.14 -2.20
N ILE A 136 -21.11 2.23 -2.73
CA ILE A 136 -22.15 2.52 -3.73
C ILE A 136 -23.41 1.79 -3.26
N ASP A 137 -24.52 2.52 -3.16
CA ASP A 137 -25.79 2.01 -2.65
C ASP A 137 -25.66 1.31 -1.27
N GLY A 138 -24.80 1.86 -0.40
CA GLY A 138 -24.51 1.33 0.94
C GLY A 138 -23.69 0.03 0.94
N GLN A 139 -23.21 -0.44 -0.22
CA GLN A 139 -22.39 -1.65 -0.33
C GLN A 139 -20.93 -1.28 -0.59
N LEU A 140 -20.00 -2.03 0.00
CA LEU A 140 -18.56 -1.87 -0.22
C LEU A 140 -18.22 -2.30 -1.66
N ALA A 141 -18.08 -1.31 -2.55
CA ALA A 141 -17.90 -1.48 -3.99
C ALA A 141 -16.44 -1.63 -4.41
N GLY A 142 -15.52 -1.10 -3.63
CA GLY A 142 -14.07 -1.18 -3.86
C GLY A 142 -13.32 -0.51 -2.73
N GLY A 143 -12.01 -0.65 -2.74
CA GLY A 143 -11.15 -0.05 -1.71
C GLY A 143 -9.71 -0.46 -1.88
N LEU A 144 -8.90 0.02 -0.97
CA LEU A 144 -7.48 -0.29 -0.86
C LEU A 144 -7.04 -0.23 0.60
N TYR A 145 -5.90 -0.82 0.90
CA TYR A 145 -5.23 -0.62 2.18
C TYR A 145 -3.72 -0.45 1.99
N GLY A 146 -3.07 0.07 3.03
CA GLY A 146 -1.64 0.25 3.06
C GLY A 146 -1.12 0.62 4.44
N VAL A 147 0.18 0.82 4.54
CA VAL A 147 0.90 1.21 5.75
C VAL A 147 1.34 2.66 5.64
N ALA A 148 1.29 3.41 6.73
CA ALA A 148 1.76 4.79 6.79
C ALA A 148 2.86 4.93 7.85
N ILE A 149 4.02 5.46 7.44
CA ILE A 149 5.12 5.78 8.35
C ILE A 149 5.65 7.18 8.01
N GLY A 150 5.55 8.10 8.94
CA GLY A 150 5.92 9.48 8.70
C GLY A 150 5.11 10.10 7.55
N ARG A 151 5.78 10.53 6.50
CA ARG A 151 5.16 11.10 5.28
C ARG A 151 5.26 10.17 4.06
N VAL A 152 5.30 8.86 4.29
CA VAL A 152 5.28 7.81 3.27
C VAL A 152 4.05 6.93 3.47
N PHE A 153 3.32 6.66 2.40
CA PHE A 153 2.27 5.66 2.34
C PHE A 153 2.73 4.48 1.48
N TYR A 154 2.65 3.27 2.01
CA TYR A 154 2.98 2.03 1.32
C TYR A 154 1.68 1.36 0.89
N GLY A 155 1.34 1.45 -0.40
CA GLY A 155 0.12 0.85 -0.95
C GLY A 155 0.29 -0.66 -1.10
N GLU A 156 -0.51 -1.43 -0.38
CA GLU A 156 -0.40 -2.89 -0.35
C GLU A 156 -1.25 -3.58 -1.41
N SER A 157 -2.54 -3.37 -1.36
CA SER A 157 -3.47 -3.98 -2.30
C SER A 157 -4.73 -3.16 -2.47
N MET A 158 -5.44 -3.42 -3.58
CA MET A 158 -6.74 -2.83 -3.85
C MET A 158 -7.66 -3.86 -4.52
N PHE A 159 -8.96 -3.71 -4.31
CA PHE A 159 -9.99 -4.52 -4.96
C PHE A 159 -11.07 -3.65 -5.59
N THR A 160 -11.81 -4.19 -6.54
CA THR A 160 -12.95 -3.51 -7.16
C THR A 160 -14.04 -4.52 -7.50
N ARG A 161 -15.24 -4.31 -6.98
CA ARG A 161 -16.46 -5.07 -7.29
C ARG A 161 -17.33 -4.33 -8.30
N VAL A 162 -17.31 -3.00 -8.23
CA VAL A 162 -17.99 -2.11 -9.18
C VAL A 162 -16.94 -1.33 -9.97
N ARG A 163 -17.17 -1.16 -11.27
CA ARG A 163 -16.25 -0.47 -12.17
C ARG A 163 -15.76 0.86 -11.60
N ASP A 164 -14.44 1.04 -11.61
CA ASP A 164 -13.70 2.22 -11.15
C ASP A 164 -13.72 2.47 -9.63
N ALA A 165 -14.36 1.64 -8.80
CA ALA A 165 -14.48 1.87 -7.37
C ALA A 165 -13.10 1.95 -6.66
N SER A 166 -12.14 1.06 -6.97
CA SER A 166 -10.79 1.16 -6.41
C SER A 166 -10.03 2.40 -6.88
N LYS A 167 -10.31 2.89 -8.10
CA LYS A 167 -9.69 4.13 -8.60
C LYS A 167 -10.29 5.37 -7.92
N ILE A 168 -11.56 5.33 -7.55
CA ILE A 168 -12.21 6.38 -6.73
C ILE A 168 -11.50 6.43 -5.37
N ALA A 169 -11.39 5.29 -4.65
CA ALA A 169 -10.68 5.20 -3.39
C ALA A 169 -9.25 5.74 -3.51
N PHE A 170 -8.52 5.32 -4.55
CA PHE A 170 -7.14 5.76 -4.76
C PHE A 170 -7.02 7.27 -5.06
N ALA A 171 -7.92 7.84 -5.86
CA ALA A 171 -7.92 9.28 -6.13
C ALA A 171 -8.17 10.11 -4.86
N HIS A 172 -9.10 9.69 -4.00
CA HIS A 172 -9.35 10.33 -2.71
C HIS A 172 -8.16 10.17 -1.75
N LEU A 173 -7.55 8.98 -1.70
CA LEU A 173 -6.32 8.77 -0.93
C LEU A 173 -5.22 9.74 -1.37
N VAL A 174 -4.92 9.82 -2.68
CA VAL A 174 -3.83 10.66 -3.19
C VAL A 174 -4.08 12.14 -2.86
N ALA A 175 -5.30 12.63 -3.04
CA ALA A 175 -5.66 14.01 -2.69
C ALA A 175 -5.45 14.26 -1.19
N GLN A 176 -5.96 13.37 -0.34
CA GLN A 176 -5.84 13.52 1.10
C GLN A 176 -4.38 13.42 1.59
N LEU A 177 -3.60 12.50 1.02
CA LEU A 177 -2.17 12.41 1.31
C LEU A 177 -1.42 13.68 0.89
N SER A 178 -1.79 14.27 -0.25
CA SER A 178 -1.24 15.56 -0.71
C SER A 178 -1.54 16.68 0.28
N ASP A 179 -2.78 16.80 0.73
CA ASP A 179 -3.22 17.81 1.70
C ASP A 179 -2.51 17.64 3.06
N TRP A 180 -2.27 16.42 3.47
CA TRP A 180 -1.50 16.10 4.69
C TRP A 180 0.01 16.24 4.50
N GLY A 181 0.51 16.55 3.30
CA GLY A 181 1.92 16.76 3.01
C GLY A 181 2.74 15.46 2.94
N TYR A 182 2.11 14.34 2.57
CA TYR A 182 2.85 13.12 2.25
C TYR A 182 3.68 13.33 0.99
N GLY A 183 4.93 12.91 1.04
CA GLY A 183 5.87 13.09 -0.07
C GLY A 183 5.93 11.92 -1.03
N LEU A 184 5.47 10.73 -0.62
CA LEU A 184 5.68 9.50 -1.39
C LEU A 184 4.59 8.47 -1.15
N ILE A 185 4.15 7.81 -2.23
CA ILE A 185 3.39 6.57 -2.20
C ILE A 185 4.28 5.49 -2.81
N ASP A 186 4.63 4.49 -2.02
CA ASP A 186 5.34 3.29 -2.49
C ASP A 186 4.35 2.34 -3.16
N CYS A 187 4.62 1.97 -4.39
CA CYS A 187 3.82 1.05 -5.21
C CYS A 187 4.55 -0.27 -5.46
N GLN A 188 5.69 -0.51 -4.82
CA GLN A 188 6.60 -1.65 -4.89
C GLN A 188 7.07 -1.96 -6.31
N MET A 189 6.21 -2.57 -7.13
CA MET A 189 6.57 -3.07 -8.46
C MET A 189 5.73 -2.41 -9.57
N ARG A 190 6.32 -2.34 -10.76
CA ARG A 190 5.69 -1.73 -11.92
C ARG A 190 4.47 -2.50 -12.40
N THR A 191 3.34 -1.78 -12.55
CA THR A 191 2.17 -2.23 -13.29
C THR A 191 1.76 -1.18 -14.31
N ARG A 192 1.13 -1.61 -15.42
CA ARG A 192 0.59 -0.68 -16.43
C ARG A 192 -0.45 0.26 -15.81
N HIS A 193 -1.23 -0.25 -14.86
CA HIS A 193 -2.24 0.53 -14.16
C HIS A 193 -1.62 1.69 -13.38
N LEU A 194 -0.66 1.42 -12.51
CA LEU A 194 0.01 2.44 -11.69
C LEU A 194 0.75 3.46 -12.56
N ALA A 195 1.43 3.02 -13.63
CA ALA A 195 2.08 3.91 -14.58
C ALA A 195 1.07 4.87 -15.25
N SER A 196 -0.14 4.42 -15.57
CA SER A 196 -1.21 5.26 -16.13
C SER A 196 -1.72 6.33 -15.16
N LEU A 197 -1.50 6.13 -13.85
CA LEU A 197 -1.86 7.08 -12.78
C LEU A 197 -0.71 8.05 -12.44
N GLY A 198 0.42 7.97 -13.13
CA GLY A 198 1.58 8.85 -12.93
C GLY A 198 2.71 8.25 -12.12
N ALA A 199 2.57 7.03 -11.61
CA ALA A 199 3.65 6.34 -10.93
C ALA A 199 4.81 6.06 -11.89
N ARG A 200 6.03 6.13 -11.39
CA ARG A 200 7.28 5.90 -12.13
C ARG A 200 8.29 5.10 -11.34
N GLU A 201 9.20 4.48 -12.03
CA GLU A 201 10.30 3.76 -11.42
C GLU A 201 11.45 4.70 -11.08
N ILE A 202 12.03 4.51 -9.89
CA ILE A 202 13.23 5.20 -9.43
C ILE A 202 14.27 4.17 -8.96
N PRO A 203 15.56 4.51 -8.96
CA PRO A 203 16.59 3.66 -8.35
C PRO A 203 16.29 3.37 -6.89
N ARG A 204 16.55 2.12 -6.41
CA ARG A 204 16.39 1.75 -5.00
C ARG A 204 17.16 2.69 -4.06
N SER A 205 18.36 3.13 -4.43
CA SER A 205 19.14 4.10 -3.64
C SER A 205 18.43 5.44 -3.46
N GLU A 206 17.78 5.96 -4.51
CA GLU A 206 16.95 7.17 -4.44
C GLU A 206 15.74 6.96 -3.52
N PHE A 207 15.07 5.81 -3.66
CA PHE A 207 13.94 5.44 -2.81
C PHE A 207 14.33 5.40 -1.33
N VAL A 208 15.42 4.72 -0.97
CA VAL A 208 15.93 4.62 0.42
C VAL A 208 16.30 6.00 0.97
N ALA A 209 16.96 6.85 0.16
CA ALA A 209 17.27 8.22 0.57
C ALA A 209 16.00 9.05 0.86
N LEU A 210 14.93 8.87 0.07
CA LEU A 210 13.62 9.49 0.34
C LEU A 210 13.01 8.96 1.65
N LEU A 211 13.06 7.65 1.90
CA LEU A 211 12.56 7.04 3.14
C LEU A 211 13.26 7.59 4.36
N THR A 212 14.60 7.65 4.36
CA THR A 212 15.41 8.18 5.48
C THR A 212 14.96 9.58 5.91
N ARG A 213 14.51 10.39 4.97
CA ARG A 213 14.00 11.74 5.24
C ARG A 213 12.51 11.76 5.63
N LEU A 214 11.67 11.07 4.86
CA LEU A 214 10.21 11.21 4.98
C LEU A 214 9.64 10.43 6.16
N THR A 215 10.23 9.29 6.54
CA THR A 215 9.77 8.50 7.68
C THR A 215 10.04 9.15 9.03
N GLN A 216 10.97 10.12 9.11
CA GLN A 216 11.28 10.88 10.32
C GLN A 216 10.32 12.07 10.53
N LEU A 217 9.55 12.45 9.53
CA LEU A 217 8.57 13.53 9.65
C LEU A 217 7.33 13.02 10.39
N PRO A 218 6.60 13.89 11.14
CA PRO A 218 5.36 13.47 11.78
C PRO A 218 4.32 13.06 10.74
N GLY A 219 3.75 11.86 10.91
CA GLY A 219 2.64 11.35 10.10
C GLY A 219 1.31 11.98 10.49
N GLN A 220 0.24 11.62 9.77
CA GLN A 220 -1.12 11.96 10.15
C GLN A 220 -1.54 11.07 11.34
N PRO A 221 -2.07 11.65 12.44
CA PRO A 221 -2.60 10.86 13.55
C PRO A 221 -3.73 9.92 13.13
N SER A 222 -3.78 8.73 13.74
CA SER A 222 -4.85 7.76 13.58
C SER A 222 -5.98 8.00 14.61
N PRO A 223 -7.23 7.58 14.35
CA PRO A 223 -7.72 7.00 13.07
C PRO A 223 -7.89 8.07 11.98
N TRP A 224 -7.79 7.65 10.73
CA TRP A 224 -8.08 8.50 9.59
C TRP A 224 -9.60 8.56 9.37
N SER A 225 -10.29 9.36 10.15
CA SER A 225 -11.75 9.48 10.10
C SER A 225 -12.19 10.62 9.19
N HIS A 226 -12.26 10.38 7.90
CA HIS A 226 -12.81 11.33 6.94
C HIS A 226 -13.96 10.71 6.13
N HIS A 227 -15.02 11.47 5.95
CA HIS A 227 -16.10 11.17 5.02
C HIS A 227 -16.05 12.19 3.89
N PHE A 228 -15.75 11.71 2.68
CA PHE A 228 -15.78 12.56 1.50
C PHE A 228 -17.07 12.35 0.72
N ARG A 229 -17.85 13.41 0.61
CA ARG A 229 -18.93 13.54 -0.36
C ARG A 229 -18.52 14.62 -1.35
N HIS A 230 -18.02 14.21 -2.53
CA HIS A 230 -18.02 14.98 -3.79
C HIS A 230 -17.01 16.12 -4.07
N ASP A 231 -15.87 16.30 -3.40
CA ASP A 231 -15.04 17.49 -3.62
C ASP A 231 -13.80 17.36 -4.53
N LEU A 232 -13.46 16.18 -5.05
CA LEU A 232 -12.29 16.01 -5.94
C LEU A 232 -12.49 16.48 -7.39
N ALA A 233 -13.63 17.04 -7.76
CA ALA A 233 -14.00 17.33 -9.15
C ALA A 233 -14.13 18.83 -9.46
N ALA A 234 -13.71 19.70 -8.54
CA ALA A 234 -13.63 21.12 -8.79
C ALA A 234 -12.46 21.51 -9.70
#